data_f8535e78493910d1173e6c5ffc94d5d7
#
_entry.id   f8535e78493910d1173e6c5ffc94d5d7
#
_cell.length_a   1.000
_cell.length_b   1.000
_cell.length_c   1.000
_cell.angle_alpha   90.00
_cell.angle_beta   90.00
_cell.angle_gamma   90.00
#
_symmetry.space_group_name_H-M   'P 1'
#
loop_
_entity.id
_entity.type
_entity.pdbx_description
1 polymer ?
#
loop_
_entity_poly.entity_id
_entity_poly.type
_entity_poly.pdbx_seq_one_letter_code
_entity_poly.pdbx_strand_id
1 'polypeptide(L)'
;NWIRLGVDDIPRYDALLGSRYDRYTTGVNRSTGEATGWFSDKEDALFLTFRRSMLLDLAIGGDLAGTVIPTEIAFGVTGKYIHQALDSYSGSGQGLDAGVLVRLMPGWVDEPEPRTWLSLGASVRDLSRTQMSWNTASNHKDEIGRGLQAGLALSHTLPALRLRITAAYDRLFWNEEGDCAGGELTFFNLLSVRGGYYRSELTAGAGLDLAGFSLDYAFVGSDLGNSHRITGAFHL
;
A
#
# COMPACT_ATOMS: atom_id res chain seq x y z
N ASN A 1 -3.77 -13.20 -1.73
CA ASN A 1 -4.57 -12.02 -1.98
C ASN A 1 -4.70 -11.78 -3.49
N TRP A 2 -5.86 -11.35 -3.96
CA TRP A 2 -6.13 -11.01 -5.34
C TRP A 2 -6.82 -9.65 -5.39
N ILE A 3 -6.39 -8.80 -6.30
CA ILE A 3 -6.94 -7.47 -6.50
C ILE A 3 -7.33 -7.35 -7.97
N ARG A 4 -8.52 -6.82 -8.23
CA ARG A 4 -8.97 -6.44 -9.57
C ARG A 4 -9.38 -4.97 -9.56
N LEU A 5 -8.88 -4.22 -10.53
CA LEU A 5 -9.32 -2.89 -10.87
C LEU A 5 -9.86 -2.92 -12.30
N GLY A 6 -10.82 -2.06 -12.60
CA GLY A 6 -11.36 -1.95 -13.96
C GLY A 6 -12.00 -0.60 -14.17
N VAL A 7 -11.83 -0.07 -15.38
CA VAL A 7 -12.52 1.11 -15.87
C VAL A 7 -13.18 0.70 -17.19
N ASP A 8 -14.48 0.76 -17.23
CA ASP A 8 -15.26 0.51 -18.44
C ASP A 8 -15.66 1.82 -19.09
N ASP A 9 -16.16 1.75 -20.31
CA ASP A 9 -16.69 2.90 -21.07
C ASP A 9 -15.67 4.03 -21.28
N ILE A 10 -14.42 3.68 -21.57
CA ILE A 10 -13.40 4.67 -21.95
C ILE A 10 -13.64 5.06 -23.41
N PRO A 11 -13.87 6.36 -23.71
CA PRO A 11 -14.17 6.76 -25.07
C PRO A 11 -12.93 6.66 -25.97
N ARG A 12 -13.11 6.03 -27.14
CA ARG A 12 -12.09 5.96 -28.18
C ARG A 12 -12.30 7.09 -29.17
N TYR A 13 -11.23 7.75 -29.54
CA TYR A 13 -11.21 8.77 -30.57
C TYR A 13 -10.26 8.34 -31.69
N ASP A 14 -10.63 8.65 -32.92
CA ASP A 14 -9.77 8.38 -34.07
C ASP A 14 -8.47 9.19 -34.00
N ALA A 15 -7.39 8.59 -34.49
CA ALA A 15 -6.12 9.29 -34.62
C ALA A 15 -6.29 10.48 -35.56
N LEU A 16 -5.87 11.65 -35.11
CA LEU A 16 -5.91 12.86 -35.94
C LEU A 16 -4.90 12.74 -37.08
N LEU A 17 -5.39 12.74 -38.30
CA LEU A 17 -4.57 12.70 -39.51
C LEU A 17 -3.92 14.06 -39.79
N GLY A 18 -2.83 14.04 -40.57
CA GLY A 18 -2.08 15.23 -40.96
C GLY A 18 -1.15 15.82 -39.90
N SER A 19 -0.37 16.80 -40.30
CA SER A 19 0.51 17.52 -39.39
C SER A 19 -0.26 18.40 -38.40
N ARG A 20 0.38 18.82 -37.30
CA ARG A 20 -0.22 19.80 -36.38
C ARG A 20 -0.62 21.11 -37.10
N TYR A 21 0.17 21.52 -38.08
CA TYR A 21 -0.08 22.70 -38.88
C TYR A 21 -1.35 22.54 -39.75
N ASP A 22 -1.49 21.40 -40.43
CA ASP A 22 -2.67 21.12 -41.29
C ASP A 22 -3.95 21.12 -40.45
N ARG A 23 -3.94 20.50 -39.28
CA ARG A 23 -5.07 20.48 -38.36
C ARG A 23 -5.49 21.86 -37.87
N TYR A 24 -4.52 22.76 -37.72
CA TYR A 24 -4.76 24.12 -37.25
C TYR A 24 -5.31 25.04 -38.39
N THR A 25 -4.78 24.88 -39.60
CA THR A 25 -5.07 25.81 -40.71
C THR A 25 -6.26 25.40 -41.56
N THR A 26 -6.44 24.13 -41.83
CA THR A 26 -7.48 23.67 -42.79
C THR A 26 -8.79 23.27 -42.12
N GLY A 27 -8.79 22.97 -40.85
CA GLY A 27 -9.99 22.52 -40.13
C GLY A 27 -10.52 21.14 -40.54
N VAL A 28 -9.96 20.52 -41.58
CA VAL A 28 -10.45 19.27 -42.18
C VAL A 28 -10.20 18.06 -41.27
N ASN A 29 -9.14 18.11 -40.42
CA ASN A 29 -8.72 17.04 -39.57
C ASN A 29 -8.89 17.38 -38.07
N ARG A 30 -9.88 18.20 -37.73
CA ARG A 30 -10.20 18.50 -36.33
C ARG A 30 -10.96 17.33 -35.70
N SER A 31 -10.67 17.05 -34.44
CA SER A 31 -11.51 16.14 -33.66
C SER A 31 -12.94 16.66 -33.62
N THR A 32 -13.91 15.82 -33.95
CA THR A 32 -15.34 16.15 -33.81
C THR A 32 -15.77 16.22 -32.36
N GLY A 33 -14.96 15.69 -31.43
CA GLY A 33 -15.33 15.51 -30.02
C GLY A 33 -16.25 14.32 -29.79
N GLU A 34 -16.64 13.59 -30.86
CA GLU A 34 -17.48 12.41 -30.76
C GLU A 34 -16.58 11.15 -30.65
N ALA A 35 -16.93 10.26 -29.73
CA ALA A 35 -16.24 9.00 -29.58
C ALA A 35 -16.60 8.07 -30.74
N THR A 36 -15.59 7.43 -31.35
CA THR A 36 -15.75 6.45 -32.43
C THR A 36 -15.98 5.04 -31.94
N GLY A 37 -15.81 4.83 -30.62
CA GLY A 37 -16.01 3.57 -29.93
C GLY A 37 -15.71 3.68 -28.45
N TRP A 38 -15.77 2.56 -27.76
CA TRP A 38 -15.49 2.45 -26.32
C TRP A 38 -14.59 1.26 -26.08
N PHE A 39 -13.77 1.33 -25.03
CA PHE A 39 -12.93 0.24 -24.60
C PHE A 39 -12.88 0.16 -23.07
N SER A 40 -12.28 -0.88 -22.52
CA SER A 40 -12.10 -1.05 -21.09
C SER A 40 -10.64 -1.25 -20.75
N ASP A 41 -10.28 -0.86 -19.53
CA ASP A 41 -9.03 -1.18 -18.85
C ASP A 41 -9.32 -2.13 -17.70
N LYS A 42 -8.57 -3.23 -17.59
CA LYS A 42 -8.70 -4.23 -16.52
C LYS A 42 -7.32 -4.63 -16.03
N GLU A 43 -7.16 -4.54 -14.73
CA GLU A 43 -5.92 -4.89 -14.05
C GLU A 43 -6.20 -5.95 -12.98
N ASP A 44 -5.50 -7.07 -13.07
CA ASP A 44 -5.53 -8.15 -12.09
C ASP A 44 -4.15 -8.30 -11.45
N ALA A 45 -4.11 -8.42 -10.13
CA ALA A 45 -2.88 -8.73 -9.41
C ALA A 45 -3.12 -9.84 -8.38
N LEU A 46 -2.30 -10.89 -8.45
CA LEU A 46 -2.28 -12.00 -7.51
C LEU A 46 -1.01 -11.92 -6.65
N PHE A 47 -1.17 -12.04 -5.33
CA PHE A 47 -0.09 -11.98 -4.36
C PHE A 47 -0.05 -13.26 -3.52
N LEU A 48 1.14 -13.85 -3.41
CA LEU A 48 1.43 -14.96 -2.50
C LEU A 48 2.51 -14.52 -1.53
N THR A 49 2.16 -14.45 -0.24
CA THR A 49 3.06 -13.97 0.82
C THR A 49 3.46 -15.10 1.76
N PHE A 50 4.76 -15.27 1.96
CA PHE A 50 5.33 -16.02 3.08
C PHE A 50 5.82 -15.04 4.14
N ARG A 51 5.44 -15.26 5.40
CA ARG A 51 5.91 -14.48 6.54
C ARG A 51 6.31 -15.38 7.68
N ARG A 52 7.29 -14.92 8.48
CA ARG A 52 7.64 -15.54 9.74
C ARG A 52 8.02 -14.47 10.75
N SER A 53 7.67 -14.69 12.01
CA SER A 53 8.14 -13.89 13.13
C SER A 53 8.81 -14.78 14.18
N MET A 54 9.71 -14.19 14.95
CA MET A 54 10.37 -14.80 16.08
C MET A 54 10.42 -13.81 17.23
N LEU A 55 10.22 -14.31 18.44
CA LEU A 55 10.39 -13.56 19.68
C LEU A 55 11.77 -13.89 20.25
N LEU A 56 12.45 -12.87 20.71
CA LEU A 56 13.74 -12.99 21.39
C LEU A 56 13.85 -11.91 22.46
N ASP A 57 14.70 -12.12 23.43
CA ASP A 57 14.99 -11.17 24.49
C ASP A 57 16.28 -10.43 24.18
N LEU A 58 16.16 -9.11 23.99
CA LEU A 58 17.31 -8.23 23.81
C LEU A 58 17.80 -7.75 25.17
N ALA A 59 18.94 -8.24 25.63
CA ALA A 59 19.58 -7.78 26.85
C ALA A 59 20.47 -6.56 26.58
N ILE A 60 20.16 -5.42 27.20
CA ILE A 60 20.92 -4.19 27.10
C ILE A 60 21.51 -3.85 28.47
N GLY A 61 22.84 -3.71 28.55
CA GLY A 61 23.58 -3.38 29.75
C GLY A 61 24.42 -4.56 30.29
N GLY A 62 25.35 -4.26 31.19
CA GLY A 62 26.21 -5.27 31.83
C GLY A 62 25.58 -5.87 33.08
N ASP A 63 26.31 -6.77 33.74
CA ASP A 63 25.86 -7.65 34.84
C ASP A 63 25.17 -6.99 36.04
N LEU A 64 25.19 -5.68 36.20
CA LEU A 64 24.67 -4.98 37.36
C LEU A 64 23.36 -4.17 37.12
N ALA A 65 22.94 -3.96 35.89
CA ALA A 65 21.72 -3.23 35.55
C ALA A 65 21.17 -3.60 34.17
N GLY A 66 21.24 -4.86 33.77
CA GLY A 66 20.75 -5.34 32.49
C GLY A 66 19.23 -5.20 32.40
N THR A 67 18.76 -4.48 31.39
CA THR A 67 17.35 -4.43 31.03
C THR A 67 17.09 -5.41 29.89
N VAL A 68 16.14 -6.32 30.10
CA VAL A 68 15.67 -7.24 29.05
C VAL A 68 14.49 -6.59 28.34
N ILE A 69 14.58 -6.46 27.03
CA ILE A 69 13.52 -5.95 26.20
C ILE A 69 13.03 -7.08 25.28
N PRO A 70 11.81 -7.62 25.53
CA PRO A 70 11.22 -8.56 24.60
C PRO A 70 11.10 -7.92 23.22
N THR A 71 11.58 -8.65 22.22
CA THR A 71 11.73 -8.15 20.86
C THR A 71 11.14 -9.13 19.86
N GLU A 72 10.25 -8.68 19.02
CA GLU A 72 9.76 -9.46 17.88
C GLU A 72 10.52 -9.02 16.62
N ILE A 73 11.06 -9.99 15.89
CA ILE A 73 11.57 -9.78 14.54
C ILE A 73 10.69 -10.55 13.59
N ALA A 74 10.07 -9.83 12.64
CA ALA A 74 9.26 -10.40 11.59
C ALA A 74 9.86 -10.09 10.23
N PHE A 75 9.81 -11.05 9.32
CA PHE A 75 10.19 -10.86 7.93
C PHE A 75 9.19 -11.52 6.99
N GLY A 76 9.10 -11.00 5.78
CA GLY A 76 8.20 -11.53 4.77
C GLY A 76 8.73 -11.33 3.36
N VAL A 77 8.29 -12.23 2.49
CA VAL A 77 8.54 -12.19 1.05
C VAL A 77 7.23 -12.42 0.34
N THR A 78 6.94 -11.62 -0.67
CA THR A 78 5.72 -11.72 -1.47
C THR A 78 6.09 -11.89 -2.95
N GLY A 79 5.67 -12.99 -3.55
CA GLY A 79 5.62 -13.14 -5.00
C GLY A 79 4.34 -12.51 -5.53
N LYS A 80 4.42 -11.79 -6.65
CA LYS A 80 3.26 -11.20 -7.31
C LYS A 80 3.23 -11.51 -8.78
N TYR A 81 2.02 -11.70 -9.30
CA TYR A 81 1.73 -11.78 -10.74
C TYR A 81 0.73 -10.69 -11.08
N ILE A 82 1.06 -9.89 -12.09
CA ILE A 82 0.23 -8.78 -12.56
C ILE A 82 -0.18 -9.07 -14.00
N HIS A 83 -1.45 -8.88 -14.29
CA HIS A 83 -2.01 -8.94 -15.63
C HIS A 83 -2.83 -7.67 -15.90
N GLN A 84 -2.53 -7.00 -17.00
CA GLN A 84 -3.24 -5.81 -17.43
C GLN A 84 -3.80 -6.03 -18.83
N ALA A 85 -5.02 -5.58 -19.08
CA ALA A 85 -5.66 -5.63 -20.38
C ALA A 85 -6.25 -4.27 -20.70
N LEU A 86 -5.69 -3.60 -21.70
CA LEU A 86 -6.08 -2.30 -22.17
C LEU A 86 -6.54 -2.41 -23.62
N ASP A 87 -7.83 -2.25 -23.86
CA ASP A 87 -8.44 -2.44 -25.17
C ASP A 87 -8.13 -3.83 -25.77
N SER A 88 -7.42 -3.89 -26.89
CA SER A 88 -7.00 -5.10 -27.58
C SER A 88 -5.62 -5.60 -27.16
N TYR A 89 -4.95 -4.87 -26.29
CA TYR A 89 -3.60 -5.22 -25.79
C TYR A 89 -3.67 -5.77 -24.38
N SER A 90 -2.77 -6.71 -24.11
CA SER A 90 -2.58 -7.23 -22.76
C SER A 90 -1.11 -7.34 -22.42
N GLY A 91 -0.80 -7.17 -21.17
CA GLY A 91 0.54 -7.32 -20.62
C GLY A 91 0.52 -8.15 -19.36
N SER A 92 1.61 -8.83 -19.06
CA SER A 92 1.79 -9.54 -17.80
C SER A 92 3.20 -9.40 -17.27
N GLY A 93 3.32 -9.46 -15.94
CA GLY A 93 4.60 -9.36 -15.25
C GLY A 93 4.62 -10.14 -13.96
N GLN A 94 5.83 -10.44 -13.48
CA GLN A 94 6.08 -11.10 -12.21
C GLN A 94 7.05 -10.27 -11.40
N GLY A 95 6.77 -10.13 -10.11
CA GLY A 95 7.57 -9.34 -9.19
C GLY A 95 7.77 -10.01 -7.85
N LEU A 96 8.73 -9.49 -7.10
CA LEU A 96 9.06 -9.94 -5.77
C LEU A 96 9.17 -8.74 -4.84
N ASP A 97 8.51 -8.81 -3.68
CA ASP A 97 8.61 -7.83 -2.61
C ASP A 97 9.18 -8.51 -1.35
N ALA A 98 9.91 -7.76 -0.53
CA ALA A 98 10.44 -8.26 0.74
C ALA A 98 10.36 -7.18 1.82
N GLY A 99 10.26 -7.60 3.09
CA GLY A 99 10.22 -6.68 4.21
C GLY A 99 10.68 -7.30 5.51
N VAL A 100 11.10 -6.43 6.43
CA VAL A 100 11.48 -6.76 7.80
C VAL A 100 10.86 -5.76 8.77
N LEU A 101 10.44 -6.24 9.94
CA LEU A 101 9.93 -5.44 11.05
C LEU A 101 10.62 -5.90 12.33
N VAL A 102 11.10 -4.95 13.10
CA VAL A 102 11.59 -5.16 14.47
C VAL A 102 10.66 -4.41 15.42
N ARG A 103 10.08 -5.11 16.38
CA ARG A 103 9.22 -4.53 17.41
C ARG A 103 9.84 -4.74 18.78
N LEU A 104 10.15 -3.65 19.45
CA LEU A 104 10.64 -3.60 20.81
C LEU A 104 9.46 -3.39 21.77
N MET A 105 9.38 -4.16 22.84
CA MET A 105 8.30 -4.14 23.82
C MET A 105 8.84 -3.84 25.24
N PRO A 106 9.30 -2.61 25.49
CA PRO A 106 9.87 -2.25 26.77
C PRO A 106 8.83 -2.35 27.89
N GLY A 107 9.25 -2.92 29.03
CA GLY A 107 8.39 -3.07 30.21
C GLY A 107 7.30 -4.14 30.09
N TRP A 108 7.37 -5.00 29.08
CA TRP A 108 6.46 -6.12 28.97
C TRP A 108 6.97 -7.28 29.85
N VAL A 109 6.45 -7.33 31.08
CA VAL A 109 6.72 -8.37 32.07
C VAL A 109 5.39 -8.76 32.72
N ASP A 110 5.07 -10.03 32.71
CA ASP A 110 3.90 -10.62 33.40
C ASP A 110 2.52 -10.08 32.98
N GLU A 111 2.41 -9.43 31.81
CA GLU A 111 1.14 -8.97 31.27
C GLU A 111 0.73 -9.76 30.02
N PRO A 112 -0.55 -9.96 29.76
CA PRO A 112 -1.02 -10.71 28.59
C PRO A 112 -0.67 -10.05 27.27
N GLU A 113 -0.54 -8.71 27.24
CA GLU A 113 -0.15 -7.93 26.07
C GLU A 113 0.78 -6.79 26.47
N PRO A 114 1.75 -6.42 25.61
CA PRO A 114 2.63 -5.29 25.86
C PRO A 114 1.83 -3.97 25.85
N ARG A 115 2.07 -3.11 26.84
CA ARG A 115 1.44 -1.77 26.88
C ARG A 115 2.05 -0.81 25.88
N THR A 116 3.34 -0.93 25.67
CA THR A 116 4.11 -0.05 24.79
C THR A 116 4.93 -0.88 23.82
N TRP A 117 4.93 -0.50 22.56
CA TRP A 117 5.88 -1.03 21.59
C TRP A 117 6.39 0.04 20.64
N LEU A 118 7.66 -0.08 20.31
CA LEU A 118 8.32 0.67 19.24
C LEU A 118 8.58 -0.29 18.08
N SER A 119 8.09 0.05 16.90
CA SER A 119 8.31 -0.73 15.69
C SER A 119 9.21 0.02 14.73
N LEU A 120 10.17 -0.67 14.14
CA LEU A 120 11.04 -0.20 13.06
C LEU A 120 10.85 -1.16 11.89
N GLY A 121 10.55 -0.63 10.73
CA GLY A 121 10.28 -1.45 9.55
C GLY A 121 10.98 -0.95 8.30
N ALA A 122 11.30 -1.88 7.41
CA ALA A 122 11.74 -1.56 6.06
C ALA A 122 11.17 -2.59 5.08
N SER A 123 10.79 -2.12 3.90
CA SER A 123 10.31 -2.98 2.82
C SER A 123 10.79 -2.50 1.47
N VAL A 124 11.05 -3.46 0.59
CA VAL A 124 11.39 -3.21 -0.81
C VAL A 124 10.32 -3.84 -1.67
N ARG A 125 9.69 -3.02 -2.52
CA ARG A 125 8.76 -3.45 -3.56
C ARG A 125 9.51 -3.60 -4.88
N ASP A 126 9.06 -4.52 -5.71
CA ASP A 126 9.63 -4.79 -7.02
C ASP A 126 11.15 -5.02 -6.99
N LEU A 127 11.61 -5.85 -6.02
CA LEU A 127 13.04 -6.14 -5.79
C LEU A 127 13.76 -6.61 -7.06
N SER A 128 13.08 -7.37 -7.91
CA SER A 128 13.57 -7.87 -9.19
C SER A 128 13.38 -6.90 -10.35
N ARG A 129 12.78 -5.70 -10.14
CA ARG A 129 12.29 -4.81 -11.19
C ARG A 129 11.28 -5.53 -12.07
N THR A 130 10.01 -5.47 -11.69
CA THR A 130 8.95 -6.21 -12.38
C THR A 130 8.84 -5.76 -13.84
N GLN A 131 9.16 -6.66 -14.76
CA GLN A 131 9.01 -6.42 -16.19
C GLN A 131 7.61 -6.83 -16.64
N MET A 132 6.88 -5.90 -17.23
CA MET A 132 5.61 -6.13 -17.89
C MET A 132 5.86 -6.35 -19.38
N SER A 133 5.46 -7.50 -19.91
CA SER A 133 5.60 -7.83 -21.33
C SER A 133 4.23 -7.75 -22.00
N TRP A 134 4.12 -6.92 -23.04
CA TRP A 134 2.90 -6.63 -23.77
C TRP A 134 2.82 -7.39 -25.09
N ASN A 135 1.63 -7.81 -25.49
CA ASN A 135 1.34 -8.48 -26.77
C ASN A 135 1.27 -7.51 -27.96
N THR A 136 2.02 -6.44 -27.91
CA THR A 136 2.13 -5.48 -29.02
C THR A 136 3.00 -6.03 -30.15
N ALA A 137 2.86 -5.50 -31.38
CA ALA A 137 3.68 -5.93 -32.52
C ALA A 137 5.19 -5.77 -32.28
N SER A 138 5.59 -4.84 -31.41
CA SER A 138 6.99 -4.62 -31.02
C SER A 138 7.43 -5.44 -29.82
N ASN A 139 6.55 -6.28 -29.23
CA ASN A 139 6.80 -6.95 -27.95
C ASN A 139 7.27 -5.95 -26.88
N HIS A 140 6.54 -4.86 -26.73
CA HIS A 140 6.91 -3.78 -25.82
C HIS A 140 7.05 -4.30 -24.37
N LYS A 141 8.05 -3.79 -23.68
CA LYS A 141 8.32 -4.11 -22.27
C LYS A 141 8.36 -2.85 -21.46
N ASP A 142 7.59 -2.82 -20.39
CA ASP A 142 7.66 -1.79 -19.35
C ASP A 142 8.33 -2.35 -18.10
N GLU A 143 8.95 -1.49 -17.34
CA GLU A 143 9.59 -1.85 -16.08
C GLU A 143 8.91 -1.09 -14.93
N ILE A 144 8.39 -1.84 -13.95
CA ILE A 144 7.99 -1.26 -12.67
C ILE A 144 9.25 -1.17 -11.80
N GLY A 145 9.69 0.05 -11.54
CA GLY A 145 10.89 0.32 -10.77
C GLY A 145 10.74 -0.06 -9.30
N ARG A 146 11.88 -0.27 -8.65
CA ARG A 146 11.94 -0.58 -7.22
C ARG A 146 11.38 0.55 -6.37
N GLY A 147 10.64 0.21 -5.32
CA GLY A 147 10.27 1.11 -4.25
C GLY A 147 10.90 0.66 -2.93
N LEU A 148 11.52 1.55 -2.20
CA LEU A 148 11.97 1.32 -0.84
C LEU A 148 11.13 2.15 0.11
N GLN A 149 10.68 1.55 1.21
CA GLN A 149 10.00 2.23 2.29
C GLN A 149 10.67 1.85 3.60
N ALA A 150 10.89 2.84 4.46
CA ALA A 150 11.35 2.61 5.83
C ALA A 150 10.56 3.51 6.77
N GLY A 151 10.28 3.01 7.98
CA GLY A 151 9.46 3.74 8.92
C GLY A 151 9.59 3.26 10.35
N LEU A 152 8.95 4.02 11.22
CA LEU A 152 8.86 3.75 12.65
C LEU A 152 7.43 4.00 13.13
N ALA A 153 7.03 3.26 14.17
CA ALA A 153 5.76 3.47 14.83
C ALA A 153 5.91 3.27 16.34
N LEU A 154 5.24 4.12 17.10
CA LEU A 154 5.10 4.01 18.54
C LEU A 154 3.64 3.76 18.87
N SER A 155 3.38 2.76 19.69
CA SER A 155 2.05 2.47 20.21
C SER A 155 2.08 2.36 21.72
N HIS A 156 1.06 2.93 22.37
CA HIS A 156 0.90 2.87 23.82
C HIS A 156 -0.56 2.62 24.20
N THR A 157 -0.78 1.66 25.09
CA THR A 157 -2.10 1.31 25.60
C THR A 157 -2.30 1.92 26.99
N LEU A 158 -3.41 2.61 27.16
CA LEU A 158 -3.89 3.16 28.44
C LEU A 158 -5.01 2.24 28.98
N PRO A 159 -4.69 1.27 29.87
CA PRO A 159 -5.65 0.25 30.27
C PRO A 159 -6.89 0.81 30.97
N ALA A 160 -6.70 1.84 31.79
CA ALA A 160 -7.80 2.51 32.51
C ALA A 160 -8.88 3.10 31.59
N LEU A 161 -8.48 3.55 30.40
CA LEU A 161 -9.36 4.13 29.37
C LEU A 161 -9.72 3.12 28.29
N ARG A 162 -9.15 1.92 28.33
CA ARG A 162 -9.25 0.93 27.24
C ARG A 162 -8.93 1.57 25.88
N LEU A 163 -7.93 2.44 25.86
CA LEU A 163 -7.51 3.22 24.72
C LEU A 163 -6.10 2.85 24.31
N ARG A 164 -5.90 2.54 23.02
CA ARG A 164 -4.58 2.43 22.38
C ARG A 164 -4.36 3.63 21.49
N ILE A 165 -3.18 4.25 21.62
CA ILE A 165 -2.74 5.38 20.81
C ILE A 165 -1.56 4.89 19.99
N THR A 166 -1.62 5.05 18.68
CA THR A 166 -0.52 4.72 17.77
C THR A 166 -0.16 5.93 16.93
N ALA A 167 1.12 6.21 16.79
CA ALA A 167 1.66 7.18 15.84
C ALA A 167 2.70 6.49 14.97
N ALA A 168 2.71 6.80 13.69
CA ALA A 168 3.62 6.21 12.71
C ALA A 168 4.15 7.27 11.75
N TYR A 169 5.37 7.07 11.30
CA TYR A 169 6.01 7.84 10.25
C TYR A 169 6.78 6.88 9.33
N ASP A 170 6.57 7.04 8.02
CA ASP A 170 7.25 6.29 6.98
C ASP A 170 7.79 7.24 5.92
N ARG A 171 8.92 6.89 5.35
CA ARG A 171 9.47 7.55 4.18
C ARG A 171 9.58 6.57 3.02
N LEU A 172 9.08 7.01 1.87
CA LEU A 172 9.21 6.34 0.59
C LEU A 172 10.45 6.88 -0.12
N PHE A 173 11.28 5.98 -0.60
CA PHE A 173 12.48 6.27 -1.37
C PHE A 173 12.36 5.61 -2.74
N TRP A 174 13.06 6.12 -3.74
CA TRP A 174 13.05 5.63 -5.12
C TRP A 174 11.65 5.70 -5.74
N ASN A 175 11.57 5.89 -7.04
CA ASN A 175 10.36 5.95 -7.86
C ASN A 175 9.20 6.79 -7.31
N GLU A 176 8.83 6.59 -6.04
CA GLU A 176 7.72 7.26 -5.37
C GLU A 176 8.23 7.89 -4.07
N GLU A 177 8.98 8.98 -4.18
CA GLU A 177 9.49 9.68 -3.00
C GLU A 177 8.37 10.42 -2.27
N GLY A 178 8.42 10.39 -0.95
CA GLY A 178 7.46 11.11 -0.12
C GLY A 178 7.45 10.66 1.33
N ASP A 179 6.94 11.52 2.16
CA ASP A 179 6.75 11.29 3.59
C ASP A 179 5.30 10.90 3.87
N CYS A 180 5.12 9.94 4.79
CA CYS A 180 3.82 9.50 5.26
C CYS A 180 3.83 9.58 6.79
N ALA A 181 2.81 10.16 7.37
CA ALA A 181 2.65 10.20 8.82
C ALA A 181 1.19 9.98 9.19
N GLY A 182 0.95 9.32 10.31
CA GLY A 182 -0.41 9.06 10.74
C GLY A 182 -0.52 8.71 12.21
N GLY A 183 -1.74 8.80 12.69
CA GLY A 183 -2.12 8.41 14.04
C GLY A 183 -3.41 7.60 14.05
N GLU A 184 -3.52 6.73 15.05
CA GLU A 184 -4.69 5.92 15.30
C GLU A 184 -5.05 5.95 16.79
N LEU A 185 -6.34 6.06 17.05
CA LEU A 185 -6.94 5.85 18.37
C LEU A 185 -7.84 4.62 18.29
N THR A 186 -7.52 3.58 19.08
CA THR A 186 -8.36 2.37 19.17
C THR A 186 -9.00 2.29 20.54
N PHE A 187 -10.33 2.31 20.56
CA PHE A 187 -11.14 2.23 21.76
C PHE A 187 -11.66 0.81 21.96
N PHE A 188 -11.50 0.27 23.17
CA PHE A 188 -12.02 -1.03 23.61
C PHE A 188 -11.53 -2.23 22.76
N ASN A 189 -10.44 -2.09 21.98
CA ASN A 189 -10.03 -3.02 20.93
C ASN A 189 -11.14 -3.30 19.89
N LEU A 190 -12.07 -2.38 19.73
CA LEU A 190 -13.28 -2.53 18.92
C LEU A 190 -13.37 -1.45 17.83
N LEU A 191 -13.23 -0.19 18.19
CA LEU A 191 -13.41 0.95 17.30
C LEU A 191 -12.08 1.67 17.11
N SER A 192 -11.65 1.83 15.88
CA SER A 192 -10.46 2.59 15.51
C SER A 192 -10.82 3.83 14.69
N VAL A 193 -10.17 4.96 14.99
CA VAL A 193 -10.23 6.19 14.20
C VAL A 193 -8.81 6.56 13.80
N ARG A 194 -8.62 6.85 12.52
CA ARG A 194 -7.30 7.09 11.92
C ARG A 194 -7.28 8.41 11.18
N GLY A 195 -6.16 9.11 11.24
CA GLY A 195 -5.92 10.30 10.45
C GLY A 195 -4.45 10.37 10.07
N GLY A 196 -4.16 10.90 8.90
CA GLY A 196 -2.80 10.91 8.42
C GLY A 196 -2.58 11.77 7.20
N TYR A 197 -1.38 11.65 6.73
CA TYR A 197 -0.84 12.35 5.58
C TYR A 197 -0.03 11.35 4.75
N TYR A 198 -0.33 11.24 3.48
CA TYR A 198 0.34 10.38 2.53
C TYR A 198 0.86 11.21 1.36
N ARG A 199 2.17 11.43 1.30
CA ARG A 199 2.88 12.22 0.28
C ARG A 199 2.46 13.71 0.24
N SER A 200 1.33 14.08 -0.11
CA SER A 200 0.77 15.44 -0.09
C SER A 200 -0.72 15.44 0.21
N GLU A 201 -1.27 14.26 0.42
CA GLU A 201 -2.70 14.02 0.50
C GLU A 201 -3.12 13.72 1.93
N LEU A 202 -4.20 14.34 2.38
CA LEU A 202 -4.81 14.04 3.66
C LEU A 202 -5.56 12.72 3.58
N THR A 203 -5.41 11.91 4.63
CA THR A 203 -6.08 10.63 4.77
C THR A 203 -6.86 10.55 6.06
N ALA A 204 -7.99 9.85 6.03
CA ALA A 204 -8.79 9.55 7.21
C ALA A 204 -9.32 8.11 7.13
N GLY A 205 -9.65 7.53 8.27
CA GLY A 205 -10.19 6.19 8.30
C GLY A 205 -10.89 5.86 9.60
N ALA A 206 -11.70 4.83 9.55
CA ALA A 206 -12.35 4.22 10.72
C ALA A 206 -12.35 2.70 10.56
N GLY A 207 -12.26 2.00 11.67
CA GLY A 207 -12.29 0.53 11.72
C GLY A 207 -13.19 0.03 12.83
N LEU A 208 -13.84 -1.09 12.59
CA LEU A 208 -14.62 -1.84 13.55
C LEU A 208 -14.13 -3.28 13.58
N ASP A 209 -13.80 -3.78 14.77
CA ASP A 209 -13.32 -5.14 15.00
C ASP A 209 -14.27 -5.84 15.97
N LEU A 210 -15.02 -6.83 15.50
CA LEU A 210 -16.04 -7.48 16.31
C LEU A 210 -16.04 -9.00 16.08
N ALA A 211 -15.71 -9.76 17.12
CA ALA A 211 -15.88 -11.21 17.18
C ALA A 211 -15.31 -11.98 15.96
N GLY A 212 -14.09 -11.61 15.51
CA GLY A 212 -13.44 -12.24 14.36
C GLY A 212 -13.84 -11.67 12.99
N PHE A 213 -14.66 -10.63 12.99
CA PHE A 213 -14.97 -9.85 11.79
C PHE A 213 -14.39 -8.44 11.93
N SER A 214 -13.67 -7.97 10.93
CA SER A 214 -13.22 -6.58 10.84
C SER A 214 -13.80 -5.88 9.61
N LEU A 215 -14.16 -4.61 9.78
CA LEU A 215 -14.63 -3.71 8.74
C LEU A 215 -13.85 -2.41 8.82
N ASP A 216 -13.16 -2.06 7.76
CA ASP A 216 -12.37 -0.84 7.67
C ASP A 216 -12.87 0.05 6.54
N TYR A 217 -12.90 1.34 6.81
CA TYR A 217 -13.11 2.39 5.84
C TYR A 217 -11.88 3.29 5.77
N ALA A 218 -11.46 3.65 4.57
CA ALA A 218 -10.39 4.60 4.33
C ALA A 218 -10.79 5.63 3.27
N PHE A 219 -10.37 6.86 3.51
CA PHE A 219 -10.51 8.01 2.65
C PHE A 219 -9.14 8.60 2.32
N VAL A 220 -8.90 8.92 1.07
CA VAL A 220 -7.72 9.65 0.59
C VAL A 220 -8.21 10.82 -0.25
N GLY A 221 -7.88 12.03 0.18
CA GLY A 221 -8.15 13.25 -0.59
C GLY A 221 -7.05 13.46 -1.63
N SER A 222 -7.42 13.75 -2.88
CA SER A 222 -6.49 14.04 -3.97
C SER A 222 -7.02 15.15 -4.87
N ASP A 223 -6.12 15.92 -5.47
CA ASP A 223 -6.47 16.98 -6.41
C ASP A 223 -7.22 16.47 -7.66
N LEU A 224 -7.03 15.20 -8.02
CA LEU A 224 -7.68 14.56 -9.16
C LEU A 224 -9.02 13.90 -8.80
N GLY A 225 -9.38 13.87 -7.51
CA GLY A 225 -10.60 13.25 -7.00
C GLY A 225 -10.34 12.42 -5.75
N ASN A 226 -11.36 12.30 -4.91
CA ASN A 226 -11.27 11.57 -3.67
C ASN A 226 -11.40 10.06 -3.90
N SER A 227 -10.64 9.28 -3.14
CA SER A 227 -10.72 7.82 -3.12
C SER A 227 -11.35 7.32 -1.83
N HIS A 228 -12.26 6.36 -1.96
CA HIS A 228 -12.93 5.69 -0.83
C HIS A 228 -12.69 4.19 -0.94
N ARG A 229 -12.28 3.56 0.15
CA ARG A 229 -12.07 2.12 0.23
C ARG A 229 -12.80 1.53 1.42
N ILE A 230 -13.48 0.43 1.20
CA ILE A 230 -14.11 -0.38 2.25
C ILE A 230 -13.50 -1.77 2.17
N THR A 231 -13.05 -2.29 3.31
CA THR A 231 -12.46 -3.63 3.42
C THR A 231 -13.14 -4.39 4.55
N GLY A 232 -13.57 -5.61 4.25
CA GLY A 232 -14.06 -6.55 5.25
C GLY A 232 -13.13 -7.76 5.34
N ALA A 233 -12.85 -8.26 6.55
CA ALA A 233 -12.07 -9.47 6.75
C ALA A 233 -12.66 -10.35 7.86
N PHE A 234 -12.50 -11.67 7.71
CA PHE A 234 -12.83 -12.66 8.72
C PHE A 234 -11.55 -13.31 9.24
N HIS A 235 -11.43 -13.41 10.54
CA HIS A 235 -10.34 -14.09 11.24
C HIS A 235 -10.89 -15.41 11.82
N LEU A 236 -10.41 -16.54 11.29
CA LEU A 236 -10.75 -17.90 11.71
C LEU A 236 -9.75 -18.42 12.73
#